data_f1461d7361400f2123d51b62eeccdf83
#
_entry.id   f1461d7361400f2123d51b62eeccdf83
#
_cell.length_a   1.000
_cell.length_b   1.000
_cell.length_c   1.000
_cell.angle_alpha   90.00
_cell.angle_beta   90.00
_cell.angle_gamma   90.00
#
_symmetry.space_group_name_H-M   'P 1'
#
loop_
_entity.id
_entity.type
_entity.pdbx_description
1 polymer ?
#
loop_
_entity_poly.entity_id
_entity_poly.type
_entity_poly.pdbx_seq_one_letter_code
_entity_poly.pdbx_strand_id
1 'polypeptide(L)'
;MRRLITSLVLVIFSLGWIVPAPVRAYTLQHTDSSATVRIKWPGHTIPVALSSSLSSPPANIKPGSDVLGAVRRSLARWAEAAGIQFVETPSDALNISPSGGGDGVSLITVADTHENRAVFMSAERTGRTRIFYDPATGAIAEADVVLNPVAQFSTDGTPGTYDLEATLTHEVGHILGLEHSDEAGAAMQPRQGTNGLYEQAAVCPRTLSDDDRAGARALYGSPQNFASIAGTITDSAGARAAGAHVWAEDVSTGRVVAGNTTLADGSYLIEGLPPGQYRLVTEYEAGSDHVSEAGFAEGLSGGMDVAPSSVSTAESGTEVLVSTGATLRQDFTLGRENSTLRPHVFGSNGHLSTIAVPLVQGQRYTIFVGGQGVDQVEGTGVTVSSPFIKVNPASLTLQSGVNYQYPIVSFEVEVGAEAPLGDYTVRLRTKTGEVAYISGGLTIDEAVGARQPGGKLALAGALGLAVGLLDSLWAL
;
A
#
# COMPACT_ATOMS: atom_id res chain seq x y z
N MET A 1 60.83 -40.66 20.15
CA MET A 1 60.28 -39.85 19.05
C MET A 1 58.79 -40.00 19.03
N ARG A 2 58.06 -39.03 19.64
CA ARG A 2 56.58 -38.95 19.65
C ARG A 2 56.17 -38.00 18.52
N ARG A 3 55.43 -38.51 17.55
CA ARG A 3 54.81 -37.71 16.49
C ARG A 3 53.51 -37.14 17.00
N LEU A 4 53.44 -35.80 17.13
CA LEU A 4 52.19 -35.08 17.28
C LEU A 4 51.43 -35.06 15.95
N ILE A 5 50.23 -35.56 15.94
CA ILE A 5 49.28 -35.39 14.83
C ILE A 5 48.35 -34.20 15.21
N THR A 6 48.54 -33.12 14.48
CA THR A 6 47.69 -31.93 14.63
C THR A 6 46.49 -32.12 13.70
N SER A 7 45.30 -32.35 14.29
CA SER A 7 44.05 -32.40 13.55
C SER A 7 43.57 -30.99 13.26
N LEU A 8 43.53 -30.62 11.98
CA LEU A 8 42.96 -29.38 11.48
C LEU A 8 41.45 -29.56 11.37
N VAL A 9 40.69 -28.93 12.28
CA VAL A 9 39.22 -28.87 12.18
C VAL A 9 38.85 -27.77 11.20
N LEU A 10 38.38 -28.16 10.02
CA LEU A 10 37.85 -27.24 9.01
C LEU A 10 36.40 -26.90 9.37
N VAL A 11 36.18 -25.71 9.90
CA VAL A 11 34.82 -25.19 10.14
C VAL A 11 34.33 -24.60 8.79
N ILE A 12 33.49 -25.36 8.11
CA ILE A 12 32.76 -24.85 6.94
C ILE A 12 31.62 -23.97 7.42
N PHE A 13 31.80 -22.65 7.34
CA PHE A 13 30.68 -21.71 7.40
C PHE A 13 29.87 -21.85 6.11
N SER A 14 28.74 -22.52 6.20
CA SER A 14 27.71 -22.42 5.16
C SER A 14 27.10 -21.03 5.25
N LEU A 15 27.53 -20.09 4.40
CA LEU A 15 26.76 -18.89 4.10
C LEU A 15 25.47 -19.36 3.43
N GLY A 16 24.40 -19.48 4.22
CA GLY A 16 23.06 -19.58 3.69
C GLY A 16 22.78 -18.26 2.94
N TRP A 17 22.54 -18.36 1.64
CA TRP A 17 22.01 -17.27 0.86
C TRP A 17 20.59 -16.99 1.39
N ILE A 18 20.43 -15.90 2.12
CA ILE A 18 19.09 -15.38 2.46
C ILE A 18 18.60 -14.78 1.15
N VAL A 19 17.72 -15.51 0.46
CA VAL A 19 16.99 -14.98 -0.69
C VAL A 19 15.92 -14.05 -0.10
N PRO A 20 15.93 -12.75 -0.39
CA PRO A 20 14.88 -11.84 0.08
C PRO A 20 13.53 -12.30 -0.46
N ALA A 21 12.51 -12.27 0.39
CA ALA A 21 11.15 -12.58 -0.02
C ALA A 21 10.62 -11.47 -0.95
N PRO A 22 9.95 -11.80 -2.05
CA PRO A 22 9.45 -10.81 -3.00
C PRO A 22 8.28 -10.00 -2.40
N VAL A 23 8.27 -8.71 -2.66
CA VAL A 23 7.17 -7.76 -2.39
C VAL A 23 6.01 -8.01 -3.35
N ARG A 24 4.78 -7.76 -2.94
CA ARG A 24 3.57 -8.11 -3.69
C ARG A 24 2.51 -7.01 -3.56
N ALA A 25 1.92 -6.53 -4.65
CA ALA A 25 0.68 -5.76 -4.65
C ALA A 25 -0.49 -6.67 -4.29
N TYR A 26 -1.57 -6.16 -3.71
CA TYR A 26 -2.32 -6.83 -2.66
C TYR A 26 -1.66 -8.17 -2.30
N THR A 27 -0.89 -8.18 -1.28
CA THR A 27 -0.19 -9.39 -0.89
C THR A 27 -1.07 -10.18 0.04
N LEU A 28 -1.18 -11.48 -0.23
CA LEU A 28 -1.77 -12.42 0.70
C LEU A 28 -0.67 -12.94 1.59
N GLN A 29 -0.95 -13.05 2.88
CA GLN A 29 -0.01 -13.67 3.79
C GLN A 29 0.08 -15.17 3.52
N HIS A 30 1.31 -15.70 3.57
CA HIS A 30 1.58 -17.10 3.33
C HIS A 30 2.48 -17.67 4.43
N THR A 31 2.39 -18.98 4.64
CA THR A 31 3.20 -19.66 5.67
C THR A 31 4.67 -19.75 5.30
N ASP A 32 5.00 -19.61 4.03
CA ASP A 32 6.37 -19.67 3.49
C ASP A 32 6.55 -18.82 2.22
N SER A 33 7.78 -18.66 1.79
CA SER A 33 8.15 -17.88 0.60
C SER A 33 7.73 -18.52 -0.73
N SER A 34 7.31 -19.79 -0.75
CA SER A 34 6.80 -20.45 -1.97
C SER A 34 5.35 -20.08 -2.29
N ALA A 35 4.69 -19.37 -1.36
CA ALA A 35 3.31 -18.89 -1.47
C ALA A 35 2.27 -19.99 -1.78
N THR A 36 2.51 -21.20 -1.26
CA THR A 36 1.63 -22.34 -1.51
C THR A 36 0.45 -22.40 -0.55
N VAL A 37 0.65 -21.97 0.70
CA VAL A 37 -0.36 -22.01 1.76
C VAL A 37 -0.67 -20.60 2.24
N ARG A 38 -1.90 -20.15 1.98
CA ARG A 38 -2.41 -18.83 2.38
C ARG A 38 -2.79 -18.81 3.85
N ILE A 39 -2.43 -17.73 4.54
CA ILE A 39 -2.87 -17.49 5.91
C ILE A 39 -4.23 -16.81 5.85
N LYS A 40 -5.26 -17.46 6.37
CA LYS A 40 -6.64 -16.96 6.42
C LYS A 40 -7.48 -17.67 7.47
N TRP A 41 -8.61 -17.10 7.81
CA TRP A 41 -9.59 -17.79 8.66
C TRP A 41 -10.17 -19.01 7.95
N PRO A 42 -10.39 -20.12 8.66
CA PRO A 42 -10.94 -21.35 8.07
C PRO A 42 -12.43 -21.23 7.67
N GLY A 43 -13.11 -20.17 8.12
CA GLY A 43 -14.52 -19.91 7.85
C GLY A 43 -14.81 -18.44 7.54
N HIS A 44 -16.11 -18.14 7.38
CA HIS A 44 -16.61 -16.79 7.08
C HIS A 44 -17.12 -16.05 8.32
N THR A 45 -16.95 -16.63 9.52
CA THR A 45 -17.33 -16.00 10.80
C THR A 45 -16.07 -15.81 11.62
N ILE A 46 -15.74 -14.57 11.94
CA ILE A 46 -14.50 -14.18 12.62
C ILE A 46 -14.88 -13.57 13.98
N PRO A 47 -14.48 -14.18 15.10
CA PRO A 47 -14.70 -13.61 16.42
C PRO A 47 -13.74 -12.45 16.66
N VAL A 48 -14.24 -11.33 17.22
CA VAL A 48 -13.43 -10.16 17.58
C VAL A 48 -13.87 -9.66 18.95
N ALA A 49 -12.92 -9.58 19.88
CA ALA A 49 -13.13 -9.00 21.20
C ALA A 49 -12.80 -7.49 21.17
N LEU A 50 -13.71 -6.67 21.60
CA LEU A 50 -13.56 -5.22 21.67
C LEU A 50 -13.15 -4.81 23.08
N SER A 51 -11.91 -4.33 23.23
CA SER A 51 -11.37 -3.88 24.51
C SER A 51 -12.21 -2.74 25.12
N SER A 52 -12.36 -2.74 26.44
CA SER A 52 -12.96 -1.61 27.18
C SER A 52 -12.21 -0.28 26.95
N SER A 53 -10.93 -0.31 26.53
CA SER A 53 -10.15 0.87 26.15
C SER A 53 -10.74 1.64 24.96
N LEU A 54 -11.53 0.99 24.09
CA LEU A 54 -12.19 1.65 22.96
C LEU A 54 -13.29 2.63 23.41
N SER A 55 -13.88 2.38 24.58
CA SER A 55 -14.90 3.26 25.19
C SER A 55 -14.28 4.30 26.13
N SER A 56 -13.04 4.09 26.56
CA SER A 56 -12.28 5.00 27.43
C SER A 56 -10.86 5.17 26.86
N PRO A 57 -10.74 5.83 25.70
CA PRO A 57 -9.50 5.91 24.97
C PRO A 57 -8.44 6.72 25.73
N PRO A 58 -7.13 6.37 25.57
CA PRO A 58 -6.04 7.10 26.17
C PRO A 58 -5.81 8.48 25.56
N ALA A 59 -4.93 9.29 26.18
CA ALA A 59 -4.76 10.70 25.87
C ALA A 59 -4.15 10.98 24.47
N ASN A 60 -3.53 10.00 23.83
CA ASN A 60 -3.04 10.11 22.47
C ASN A 60 -4.15 10.07 21.40
N ILE A 61 -5.36 9.75 21.80
CA ILE A 61 -6.55 9.86 20.94
C ILE A 61 -7.27 11.15 21.31
N LYS A 62 -7.48 12.03 20.33
CA LYS A 62 -8.13 13.32 20.54
C LYS A 62 -9.48 13.14 21.23
N PRO A 63 -9.78 13.89 22.33
CA PRO A 63 -11.07 13.85 22.99
C PRO A 63 -12.24 14.13 22.02
N GLY A 64 -13.29 13.33 22.12
CA GLY A 64 -14.46 13.41 21.21
C GLY A 64 -14.31 12.59 19.93
N SER A 65 -13.19 11.89 19.71
CA SER A 65 -13.06 10.92 18.62
C SER A 65 -14.02 9.74 18.81
N ASP A 66 -14.66 9.34 17.72
CA ASP A 66 -15.58 8.19 17.68
C ASP A 66 -14.80 6.88 17.47
N VAL A 67 -14.11 6.43 18.53
CA VAL A 67 -13.20 5.27 18.46
C VAL A 67 -13.95 3.98 18.15
N LEU A 68 -14.97 3.67 18.91
CA LEU A 68 -15.75 2.45 18.73
C LEU A 68 -16.51 2.43 17.40
N GLY A 69 -17.03 3.58 16.98
CA GLY A 69 -17.65 3.73 15.66
C GLY A 69 -16.65 3.52 14.51
N ALA A 70 -15.41 4.01 14.65
CA ALA A 70 -14.35 3.80 13.67
C ALA A 70 -14.01 2.31 13.52
N VAL A 71 -13.83 1.57 14.63
CA VAL A 71 -13.64 0.11 14.60
C VAL A 71 -14.77 -0.57 13.84
N ARG A 72 -16.02 -0.28 14.19
CA ARG A 72 -17.20 -0.93 13.57
C ARG A 72 -17.34 -0.62 12.09
N ARG A 73 -17.04 0.61 11.67
CA ARG A 73 -17.06 0.97 10.24
C ARG A 73 -15.96 0.24 9.47
N SER A 74 -14.77 0.11 10.04
CA SER A 74 -13.67 -0.65 9.45
C SER A 74 -14.03 -2.14 9.30
N LEU A 75 -14.55 -2.77 10.36
CA LEU A 75 -15.03 -4.15 10.32
C LEU A 75 -16.13 -4.35 9.26
N ALA A 76 -17.10 -3.43 9.20
CA ALA A 76 -18.22 -3.52 8.25
C ALA A 76 -17.76 -3.45 6.79
N ARG A 77 -16.80 -2.57 6.45
CA ARG A 77 -16.26 -2.46 5.08
C ARG A 77 -15.58 -3.75 4.62
N TRP A 78 -14.75 -4.33 5.47
CA TRP A 78 -14.10 -5.60 5.16
C TRP A 78 -15.07 -6.77 5.12
N ALA A 79 -16.06 -6.79 6.02
CA ALA A 79 -17.12 -7.80 6.01
C ALA A 79 -17.88 -7.80 4.68
N GLU A 80 -18.24 -6.61 4.17
CA GLU A 80 -18.89 -6.46 2.87
C GLU A 80 -17.99 -6.93 1.72
N ALA A 81 -16.73 -6.50 1.69
CA ALA A 81 -15.79 -6.81 0.62
C ALA A 81 -15.45 -8.30 0.52
N ALA A 82 -15.24 -8.97 1.67
CA ALA A 82 -14.86 -10.37 1.78
C ALA A 82 -16.05 -11.35 1.83
N GLY A 83 -17.26 -10.86 2.04
CA GLY A 83 -18.43 -11.73 2.24
C GLY A 83 -18.35 -12.53 3.55
N ILE A 84 -17.82 -11.93 4.61
CA ILE A 84 -17.63 -12.52 5.94
C ILE A 84 -18.48 -11.82 6.99
N GLN A 85 -18.51 -12.36 8.20
CA GLN A 85 -19.17 -11.77 9.36
C GLN A 85 -18.21 -11.68 10.53
N PHE A 86 -18.04 -10.49 11.10
CA PHE A 86 -17.39 -10.33 12.40
C PHE A 86 -18.43 -10.50 13.53
N VAL A 87 -18.05 -11.27 14.55
CA VAL A 87 -18.86 -11.47 15.76
C VAL A 87 -18.18 -10.74 16.92
N GLU A 88 -18.72 -9.59 17.26
CA GLU A 88 -18.19 -8.72 18.32
C GLU A 88 -18.54 -9.27 19.71
N THR A 89 -17.57 -9.27 20.61
CA THR A 89 -17.76 -9.51 22.05
C THR A 89 -17.05 -8.44 22.87
N PRO A 90 -17.64 -7.93 23.96
CA PRO A 90 -16.93 -7.01 24.84
C PRO A 90 -15.83 -7.74 25.60
N SER A 91 -14.73 -7.03 25.90
CA SER A 91 -13.61 -7.57 26.64
C SER A 91 -12.99 -6.52 27.58
N ASP A 92 -12.62 -6.93 28.77
CA ASP A 92 -11.85 -6.12 29.71
C ASP A 92 -10.33 -6.26 29.50
N ALA A 93 -9.90 -7.15 28.57
CA ALA A 93 -8.51 -7.27 28.19
C ALA A 93 -8.00 -5.97 27.56
N LEU A 94 -6.80 -5.56 27.95
CA LEU A 94 -6.15 -4.34 27.48
C LEU A 94 -4.95 -4.63 26.58
N ASN A 95 -4.28 -5.75 26.79
CA ASN A 95 -3.04 -6.12 26.11
C ASN A 95 -3.30 -7.16 25.02
N ILE A 96 -2.61 -7.03 23.90
CA ILE A 96 -2.55 -8.09 22.90
C ILE A 96 -1.69 -9.26 23.42
N SER A 97 -1.91 -10.44 22.88
CA SER A 97 -1.16 -11.64 23.20
C SER A 97 0.34 -11.46 22.92
N PRO A 98 1.25 -12.04 23.75
CA PRO A 98 2.70 -11.97 23.49
C PRO A 98 3.07 -12.77 22.24
N SER A 99 4.22 -12.44 21.60
CA SER A 99 4.68 -13.10 20.38
C SER A 99 4.90 -14.62 20.53
N GLY A 100 5.13 -15.07 21.75
CA GLY A 100 5.37 -16.50 22.04
C GLY A 100 4.15 -17.41 22.06
N GLY A 101 2.94 -16.87 21.92
CA GLY A 101 1.71 -17.68 21.86
C GLY A 101 0.44 -16.84 22.07
N GLY A 102 -0.59 -17.17 21.30
CA GLY A 102 -1.92 -16.58 21.45
C GLY A 102 -2.71 -17.14 22.62
N ASP A 103 -3.71 -16.41 23.07
CA ASP A 103 -4.63 -16.80 24.12
C ASP A 103 -6.00 -17.29 23.59
N GLY A 104 -6.16 -17.27 22.28
CA GLY A 104 -7.39 -17.67 21.57
C GLY A 104 -8.44 -16.56 21.47
N VAL A 105 -8.08 -15.32 21.84
CA VAL A 105 -8.99 -14.17 21.80
C VAL A 105 -8.43 -13.13 20.82
N SER A 106 -9.13 -12.90 19.72
CA SER A 106 -8.76 -11.84 18.76
C SER A 106 -9.17 -10.48 19.32
N LEU A 107 -8.24 -9.72 19.85
CA LEU A 107 -8.49 -8.46 20.57
C LEU A 107 -8.23 -7.24 19.68
N ILE A 108 -9.13 -6.26 19.68
CA ILE A 108 -8.85 -4.89 19.20
C ILE A 108 -8.75 -3.97 20.40
N THR A 109 -7.59 -3.32 20.58
CA THR A 109 -7.31 -2.45 21.72
C THR A 109 -6.59 -1.17 21.31
N VAL A 110 -6.84 -0.10 22.08
CA VAL A 110 -6.09 1.16 22.01
C VAL A 110 -5.43 1.48 23.35
N ALA A 111 -5.38 0.51 24.27
CA ALA A 111 -4.89 0.73 25.63
C ALA A 111 -3.40 1.10 25.66
N ASP A 112 -3.10 2.15 26.38
CA ASP A 112 -1.72 2.60 26.65
C ASP A 112 -1.15 1.85 27.85
N THR A 113 -0.61 0.66 27.60
CA THR A 113 0.05 -0.17 28.62
C THR A 113 1.53 -0.32 28.30
N HIS A 114 2.31 -0.78 29.29
CA HIS A 114 3.72 -1.09 29.06
C HIS A 114 3.92 -2.17 28.01
N GLU A 115 3.10 -3.21 28.04
CA GLU A 115 3.12 -4.35 27.14
C GLU A 115 2.80 -3.92 25.71
N ASN A 116 1.75 -3.11 25.52
CA ASN A 116 1.37 -2.59 24.21
C ASN A 116 2.42 -1.63 23.65
N ARG A 117 3.03 -0.79 24.49
CA ARG A 117 4.16 0.07 24.07
C ARG A 117 5.35 -0.74 23.59
N ALA A 118 5.66 -1.86 24.25
CA ALA A 118 6.78 -2.72 23.90
C ALA A 118 6.63 -3.44 22.54
N VAL A 119 5.43 -3.41 21.95
CA VAL A 119 5.16 -3.98 20.61
C VAL A 119 5.73 -3.09 19.51
N PHE A 120 5.92 -1.79 19.78
CA PHE A 120 6.38 -0.81 18.80
C PHE A 120 7.85 -0.46 19.00
N MET A 121 8.63 -0.56 17.92
CA MET A 121 10.05 -0.20 17.91
C MET A 121 10.28 1.28 17.54
N SER A 122 9.31 1.92 16.89
CA SER A 122 9.35 3.32 16.49
C SER A 122 8.01 4.01 16.65
N ALA A 123 8.02 5.36 16.70
CA ALA A 123 6.80 6.17 16.75
C ALA A 123 6.07 6.24 15.38
N GLU A 124 6.71 5.81 14.32
CA GLU A 124 6.20 5.92 12.94
C GLU A 124 5.16 4.87 12.59
N ARG A 125 5.20 3.72 13.25
CA ARG A 125 4.17 2.71 13.10
C ARG A 125 2.91 3.15 13.84
N THR A 126 1.82 3.28 13.14
CA THR A 126 0.54 3.73 13.70
C THR A 126 -0.24 2.63 14.38
N GLY A 127 -0.13 1.40 13.88
CA GLY A 127 -0.79 0.23 14.40
C GLY A 127 0.07 -1.03 14.24
N ARG A 128 -0.40 -2.11 14.80
CA ARG A 128 0.15 -3.45 14.58
C ARG A 128 -0.91 -4.50 14.75
N THR A 129 -0.97 -5.41 13.78
CA THR A 129 -1.75 -6.65 13.87
C THR A 129 -0.81 -7.83 14.10
N ARG A 130 -1.13 -8.67 15.07
CA ARG A 130 -0.41 -9.91 15.36
C ARG A 130 -1.33 -11.08 15.08
N ILE A 131 -0.88 -12.00 14.23
CA ILE A 131 -1.67 -13.14 13.81
C ILE A 131 -1.02 -14.43 14.33
N PHE A 132 -1.85 -15.31 14.89
CA PHE A 132 -1.48 -16.67 15.27
C PHE A 132 -2.20 -17.65 14.37
N TYR A 133 -1.45 -18.50 13.69
CA TYR A 133 -1.98 -19.41 12.68
C TYR A 133 -1.28 -20.78 12.76
N ASP A 134 -1.90 -21.79 12.22
CA ASP A 134 -1.31 -23.11 12.03
C ASP A 134 -0.36 -23.08 10.82
N PRO A 135 0.95 -23.28 10.99
CA PRO A 135 1.91 -23.20 9.89
C PRO A 135 1.74 -24.27 8.81
N ALA A 136 1.05 -25.38 9.11
CA ALA A 136 0.82 -26.44 8.13
C ALA A 136 -0.39 -26.15 7.22
N THR A 137 -1.40 -25.45 7.74
CA THR A 137 -2.67 -25.20 7.03
C THR A 137 -2.91 -23.75 6.69
N GLY A 138 -2.17 -22.80 7.30
CA GLY A 138 -2.40 -21.38 7.20
C GLY A 138 -3.66 -20.89 7.93
N ALA A 139 -4.35 -21.78 8.68
CA ALA A 139 -5.58 -21.43 9.37
C ALA A 139 -5.31 -20.44 10.52
N ILE A 140 -5.86 -19.23 10.44
CA ILE A 140 -5.79 -18.26 11.52
C ILE A 140 -6.63 -18.75 12.70
N ALA A 141 -6.04 -18.73 13.89
CA ALA A 141 -6.69 -19.05 15.15
C ALA A 141 -6.98 -17.78 15.98
N GLU A 142 -6.15 -16.76 15.84
CA GLU A 142 -6.25 -15.50 16.59
C GLU A 142 -5.59 -14.38 15.80
N ALA A 143 -6.14 -13.17 15.91
CA ALA A 143 -5.54 -11.97 15.33
C ALA A 143 -5.81 -10.75 16.21
N ASP A 144 -4.77 -10.18 16.80
CA ASP A 144 -4.84 -9.04 17.70
C ASP A 144 -4.44 -7.75 17.01
N VAL A 145 -5.16 -6.68 17.29
CA VAL A 145 -4.84 -5.33 16.82
C VAL A 145 -4.55 -4.41 18.00
N VAL A 146 -3.45 -3.68 17.92
CA VAL A 146 -3.13 -2.60 18.85
C VAL A 146 -2.69 -1.35 18.11
N LEU A 147 -3.21 -0.19 18.48
CA LEU A 147 -2.73 1.10 18.00
C LEU A 147 -1.55 1.58 18.83
N ASN A 148 -0.61 2.28 18.17
CA ASN A 148 0.59 2.77 18.82
C ASN A 148 0.25 3.85 19.88
N PRO A 149 0.54 3.64 21.18
CA PRO A 149 0.19 4.59 22.22
C PRO A 149 0.95 5.92 22.16
N VAL A 150 2.02 6.03 21.35
CA VAL A 150 2.77 7.29 21.21
C VAL A 150 2.36 8.09 19.96
N ALA A 151 1.67 7.48 19.00
CA ALA A 151 1.12 8.17 17.84
C ALA A 151 -0.15 8.95 18.23
N GLN A 152 -0.38 10.11 17.61
CA GLN A 152 -1.55 10.94 17.88
C GLN A 152 -2.65 10.64 16.86
N PHE A 153 -3.88 10.38 17.32
CA PHE A 153 -5.00 10.01 16.46
C PHE A 153 -6.19 10.94 16.61
N SER A 154 -6.96 11.07 15.53
CA SER A 154 -8.27 11.68 15.56
C SER A 154 -9.22 11.05 14.54
N THR A 155 -10.54 11.27 14.71
CA THR A 155 -11.55 10.87 13.71
C THR A 155 -12.11 12.05 12.92
N ASP A 156 -11.67 13.27 13.22
CA ASP A 156 -12.22 14.52 12.66
C ASP A 156 -11.24 15.25 11.71
N GLY A 157 -10.11 14.63 11.36
CA GLY A 157 -9.14 15.23 10.44
C GLY A 157 -8.27 16.33 11.07
N THR A 158 -8.10 16.32 12.40
CA THR A 158 -7.22 17.29 13.08
C THR A 158 -5.79 17.21 12.53
N PRO A 159 -5.22 18.32 12.02
CA PRO A 159 -3.87 18.34 11.45
C PRO A 159 -2.82 17.80 12.42
N GLY A 160 -1.84 17.07 11.89
CA GLY A 160 -0.75 16.46 12.65
C GLY A 160 -1.14 15.19 13.42
N THR A 161 -2.39 14.72 13.32
CA THR A 161 -2.80 13.42 13.84
C THR A 161 -2.95 12.41 12.71
N TYR A 162 -2.81 11.13 13.00
CA TYR A 162 -3.21 10.08 12.07
C TYR A 162 -4.72 9.90 12.07
N ASP A 163 -5.28 9.54 10.93
CA ASP A 163 -6.70 9.20 10.83
C ASP A 163 -6.95 7.83 11.48
N LEU A 164 -7.65 7.85 12.61
CA LEU A 164 -7.87 6.64 13.42
C LEU A 164 -8.68 5.58 12.64
N GLU A 165 -9.67 5.99 11.84
CA GLU A 165 -10.49 5.05 11.08
C GLU A 165 -9.72 4.46 9.90
N ALA A 166 -8.88 5.26 9.22
CA ALA A 166 -8.00 4.75 8.17
C ALA A 166 -6.98 3.73 8.72
N THR A 167 -6.35 4.05 9.88
CA THR A 167 -5.44 3.11 10.54
C THR A 167 -6.15 1.80 10.92
N LEU A 168 -7.34 1.87 11.51
CA LEU A 168 -8.11 0.68 11.85
C LEU A 168 -8.54 -0.11 10.61
N THR A 169 -8.87 0.57 9.50
CA THR A 169 -9.21 -0.10 8.25
C THR A 169 -8.01 -0.89 7.72
N HIS A 170 -6.81 -0.33 7.78
CA HIS A 170 -5.57 -1.01 7.44
C HIS A 170 -5.35 -2.25 8.33
N GLU A 171 -5.38 -2.09 9.65
CA GLU A 171 -5.11 -3.19 10.58
C GLU A 171 -6.15 -4.33 10.49
N VAL A 172 -7.41 -4.01 10.23
CA VAL A 172 -8.45 -5.03 10.01
C VAL A 172 -8.19 -5.84 8.74
N GLY A 173 -7.59 -5.25 7.70
CA GLY A 173 -7.14 -6.01 6.53
C GLY A 173 -6.14 -7.10 6.89
N HIS A 174 -5.19 -6.80 7.78
CA HIS A 174 -4.27 -7.80 8.31
C HIS A 174 -4.98 -8.90 9.10
N ILE A 175 -6.03 -8.61 9.87
CA ILE A 175 -6.85 -9.65 10.54
C ILE A 175 -7.33 -10.69 9.53
N LEU A 176 -7.64 -10.31 8.31
CA LEU A 176 -8.11 -11.20 7.26
C LEU A 176 -7.02 -12.07 6.62
N GLY A 177 -5.75 -11.75 6.83
CA GLY A 177 -4.62 -12.39 6.17
C GLY A 177 -4.12 -11.64 4.93
N LEU A 178 -4.51 -10.37 4.77
CA LEU A 178 -3.91 -9.48 3.79
C LEU A 178 -2.57 -8.96 4.30
N GLU A 179 -1.65 -8.78 3.39
CA GLU A 179 -0.37 -8.09 3.58
C GLU A 179 -0.47 -6.68 3.01
N HIS A 180 0.63 -5.93 2.99
CA HIS A 180 0.67 -4.61 2.39
C HIS A 180 0.44 -4.65 0.87
N SER A 181 -0.04 -3.54 0.31
CA SER A 181 -0.20 -3.30 -1.12
C SER A 181 0.79 -2.26 -1.61
N ASP A 182 1.32 -2.45 -2.83
CA ASP A 182 2.17 -1.47 -3.52
C ASP A 182 1.35 -0.35 -4.19
N GLU A 183 0.02 -0.48 -4.21
CA GLU A 183 -0.87 0.56 -4.73
C GLU A 183 -0.95 1.73 -3.75
N ALA A 184 -0.48 2.91 -4.17
CA ALA A 184 -0.35 4.06 -3.29
C ALA A 184 -1.69 4.53 -2.67
N GLY A 185 -2.83 4.26 -3.34
CA GLY A 185 -4.18 4.60 -2.89
C GLY A 185 -4.86 3.52 -2.06
N ALA A 186 -4.28 2.32 -1.93
CA ALA A 186 -4.88 1.22 -1.18
C ALA A 186 -4.93 1.49 0.33
N ALA A 187 -5.96 0.97 1.01
CA ALA A 187 -5.99 0.97 2.47
C ALA A 187 -4.86 0.11 3.05
N MET A 188 -4.43 -0.93 2.33
CA MET A 188 -3.31 -1.79 2.72
C MET A 188 -1.93 -1.23 2.35
N GLN A 189 -1.81 0.01 1.88
CA GLN A 189 -0.52 0.66 1.65
C GLN A 189 0.24 0.81 2.99
N PRO A 190 1.54 0.45 3.07
CA PRO A 190 2.26 0.36 4.36
C PRO A 190 2.51 1.71 5.03
N ARG A 191 2.42 2.82 4.30
CA ARG A 191 2.70 4.16 4.82
C ARG A 191 1.43 4.96 4.98
N GLN A 192 1.32 5.69 6.07
CA GLN A 192 0.19 6.56 6.36
C GLN A 192 0.67 8.00 6.53
N GLY A 193 -0.04 8.94 5.89
CA GLY A 193 0.13 10.37 6.09
C GLY A 193 -0.68 10.89 7.28
N THR A 194 -0.19 11.95 7.92
CA THR A 194 -0.98 12.65 8.94
C THR A 194 -2.04 13.54 8.29
N ASN A 195 -3.14 13.74 8.97
CA ASN A 195 -4.14 14.74 8.61
C ASN A 195 -3.48 16.12 8.46
N GLY A 196 -3.89 16.87 7.46
CA GLY A 196 -3.26 18.15 7.10
C GLY A 196 -2.18 18.04 6.03
N LEU A 197 -1.68 16.84 5.71
CA LEU A 197 -0.83 16.64 4.54
C LEU A 197 -1.58 17.12 3.27
N TYR A 198 -0.89 17.71 2.33
CA TYR A 198 -1.49 18.34 1.14
C TYR A 198 -2.53 19.44 1.46
N GLU A 199 -2.48 20.01 2.67
CA GLU A 199 -3.50 20.95 3.19
C GLU A 199 -4.92 20.34 3.22
N GLN A 200 -5.01 19.01 3.32
CA GLN A 200 -6.28 18.29 3.35
C GLN A 200 -6.55 17.70 4.73
N ALA A 201 -7.82 17.71 5.14
CA ALA A 201 -8.23 17.20 6.45
C ALA A 201 -8.04 15.67 6.59
N ALA A 202 -8.06 14.94 5.47
CA ALA A 202 -7.79 13.50 5.43
C ALA A 202 -7.05 13.16 4.16
N VAL A 203 -6.00 12.36 4.28
CA VAL A 203 -5.16 11.92 3.14
C VAL A 203 -5.15 10.41 2.98
N CYS A 204 -5.31 9.67 4.07
CA CYS A 204 -5.42 8.22 3.99
C CYS A 204 -6.86 7.79 3.78
N PRO A 205 -7.14 6.86 2.85
CA PRO A 205 -8.49 6.41 2.56
C PRO A 205 -9.08 5.67 3.77
N ARG A 206 -10.34 5.97 4.07
CA ARG A 206 -11.14 5.17 5.02
C ARG A 206 -11.90 4.07 4.31
N THR A 207 -12.07 4.20 3.00
CA THR A 207 -12.72 3.20 2.15
C THR A 207 -11.69 2.24 1.57
N LEU A 208 -12.13 1.07 1.18
CA LEU A 208 -11.27 0.09 0.52
C LEU A 208 -11.10 0.46 -0.95
N SER A 209 -9.88 0.38 -1.46
CA SER A 209 -9.60 0.43 -2.88
C SER A 209 -10.20 -0.78 -3.61
N ASP A 210 -10.20 -0.76 -4.93
CA ASP A 210 -10.56 -1.95 -5.71
C ASP A 210 -9.52 -3.08 -5.51
N ASP A 211 -8.25 -2.72 -5.29
CA ASP A 211 -7.16 -3.65 -4.98
C ASP A 211 -7.37 -4.35 -3.62
N ASP A 212 -7.68 -3.61 -2.57
CA ASP A 212 -8.04 -4.17 -1.26
C ASP A 212 -9.22 -5.16 -1.36
N ARG A 213 -10.26 -4.78 -2.13
CA ARG A 213 -11.43 -5.62 -2.38
C ARG A 213 -11.07 -6.88 -3.17
N ALA A 214 -10.17 -6.79 -4.14
CA ALA A 214 -9.69 -7.94 -4.90
C ALA A 214 -8.93 -8.91 -4.00
N GLY A 215 -8.05 -8.41 -3.12
CA GLY A 215 -7.36 -9.23 -2.12
C GLY A 215 -8.32 -9.94 -1.17
N ALA A 216 -9.31 -9.24 -0.64
CA ALA A 216 -10.35 -9.82 0.22
C ALA A 216 -11.14 -10.94 -0.50
N ARG A 217 -11.49 -10.72 -1.77
CA ARG A 217 -12.18 -11.72 -2.62
C ARG A 217 -11.29 -12.91 -2.95
N ALA A 218 -9.99 -12.71 -3.14
CA ALA A 218 -9.02 -13.78 -3.35
C ALA A 218 -8.91 -14.72 -2.15
N LEU A 219 -9.12 -14.22 -0.93
CA LEU A 219 -9.11 -15.02 0.30
C LEU A 219 -10.45 -15.71 0.59
N TYR A 220 -11.56 -14.99 0.45
CA TYR A 220 -12.89 -15.41 0.94
C TYR A 220 -13.95 -15.50 -0.15
N GLY A 221 -13.74 -14.90 -1.30
CA GLY A 221 -14.67 -14.93 -2.40
C GLY A 221 -14.77 -16.32 -3.05
N SER A 222 -15.90 -16.59 -3.66
CA SER A 222 -16.06 -17.77 -4.52
C SER A 222 -15.35 -17.56 -5.85
N PRO A 223 -14.35 -18.40 -6.20
CA PRO A 223 -13.62 -18.26 -7.47
C PRO A 223 -14.53 -18.26 -8.71
N GLN A 224 -15.72 -18.86 -8.62
CA GLN A 224 -16.71 -18.89 -9.71
C GLN A 224 -17.35 -17.52 -9.98
N ASN A 225 -17.25 -16.57 -9.04
CA ASN A 225 -17.85 -15.24 -9.16
C ASN A 225 -16.88 -14.18 -9.68
N PHE A 226 -15.59 -14.49 -9.69
CA PHE A 226 -14.52 -13.56 -10.07
C PHE A 226 -13.62 -14.15 -11.14
N ALA A 227 -12.91 -13.29 -11.83
CA ALA A 227 -11.90 -13.67 -12.80
C ALA A 227 -10.51 -13.60 -12.20
N SER A 228 -9.54 -14.20 -12.87
CA SER A 228 -8.13 -14.14 -12.53
C SER A 228 -7.28 -13.91 -13.78
N ILE A 229 -6.11 -13.30 -13.59
CA ILE A 229 -5.08 -13.15 -14.62
C ILE A 229 -3.77 -13.69 -14.05
N ALA A 230 -3.14 -14.63 -14.74
CA ALA A 230 -1.90 -15.25 -14.34
C ALA A 230 -0.86 -15.12 -15.44
N GLY A 231 0.41 -15.16 -15.09
CA GLY A 231 1.46 -15.14 -16.10
C GLY A 231 2.85 -15.21 -15.50
N THR A 232 3.83 -14.98 -16.36
CA THR A 232 5.24 -14.88 -15.98
C THR A 232 5.84 -13.62 -16.57
N ILE A 233 6.73 -12.98 -15.81
CA ILE A 233 7.50 -11.83 -16.26
C ILE A 233 8.96 -12.24 -16.39
N THR A 234 9.55 -11.94 -17.54
CA THR A 234 10.97 -12.17 -17.82
C THR A 234 11.61 -10.89 -18.33
N ASP A 235 12.91 -10.74 -18.11
CA ASP A 235 13.69 -9.70 -18.77
C ASP A 235 13.99 -10.05 -20.24
N SER A 236 14.65 -9.13 -20.95
CA SER A 236 15.03 -9.31 -22.35
C SER A 236 16.05 -10.45 -22.60
N ALA A 237 16.71 -10.95 -21.56
CA ALA A 237 17.62 -12.08 -21.61
C ALA A 237 16.91 -13.41 -21.27
N GLY A 238 15.63 -13.38 -20.93
CA GLY A 238 14.83 -14.53 -20.52
C GLY A 238 14.99 -14.91 -19.05
N ALA A 239 15.68 -14.09 -18.24
CA ALA A 239 15.74 -14.31 -16.80
C ALA A 239 14.43 -13.93 -16.13
N ARG A 240 14.11 -14.57 -15.03
CA ARG A 240 12.86 -14.32 -14.26
C ARG A 240 12.95 -13.01 -13.52
N ALA A 241 11.97 -12.15 -13.70
CA ALA A 241 11.84 -10.89 -12.98
C ALA A 241 11.12 -11.14 -11.66
N ALA A 242 11.86 -11.43 -10.60
CA ALA A 242 11.32 -11.57 -9.25
C ALA A 242 11.11 -10.19 -8.63
N GLY A 243 9.94 -9.93 -8.04
CA GLY A 243 9.61 -8.64 -7.45
C GLY A 243 9.12 -7.60 -8.47
N ALA A 244 8.76 -8.00 -9.69
CA ALA A 244 8.12 -7.09 -10.64
C ALA A 244 6.66 -6.84 -10.23
N HIS A 245 6.26 -5.58 -10.14
CA HIS A 245 4.88 -5.18 -9.92
C HIS A 245 4.07 -5.29 -11.22
N VAL A 246 2.88 -5.86 -11.16
CA VAL A 246 1.94 -5.96 -12.28
C VAL A 246 0.54 -5.63 -11.80
N TRP A 247 -0.15 -4.74 -12.50
CA TRP A 247 -1.51 -4.33 -12.14
C TRP A 247 -2.45 -4.26 -13.33
N ALA A 248 -3.74 -4.37 -13.04
CA ALA A 248 -4.82 -4.31 -14.01
C ALA A 248 -5.58 -2.98 -13.86
N GLU A 249 -5.68 -2.23 -14.94
CA GLU A 249 -6.48 -1.02 -15.06
C GLU A 249 -7.76 -1.32 -15.84
N ASP A 250 -8.91 -0.94 -15.30
CA ASP A 250 -10.18 -1.01 -16.02
C ASP A 250 -10.18 -0.09 -17.25
N VAL A 251 -10.42 -0.64 -18.43
CA VAL A 251 -10.29 0.12 -19.70
C VAL A 251 -11.26 1.29 -19.78
N SER A 252 -12.44 1.17 -19.20
CA SER A 252 -13.49 2.19 -19.31
C SER A 252 -13.29 3.37 -18.38
N THR A 253 -12.71 3.13 -17.21
CA THR A 253 -12.54 4.14 -16.16
C THR A 253 -11.09 4.55 -15.93
N GLY A 254 -10.15 3.68 -16.28
CA GLY A 254 -8.72 3.83 -15.97
C GLY A 254 -8.36 3.57 -14.51
N ARG A 255 -9.30 3.04 -13.70
CA ARG A 255 -9.02 2.72 -12.29
C ARG A 255 -8.08 1.53 -12.19
N VAL A 256 -7.16 1.58 -11.25
CA VAL A 256 -6.43 0.41 -10.79
C VAL A 256 -7.41 -0.49 -10.06
N VAL A 257 -7.54 -1.74 -10.50
CA VAL A 257 -8.53 -2.68 -9.95
C VAL A 257 -7.86 -3.72 -9.07
N ALA A 258 -6.71 -4.18 -9.44
CA ALA A 258 -5.90 -5.09 -8.63
C ALA A 258 -4.47 -5.16 -9.17
N GLY A 259 -3.52 -5.33 -8.29
CA GLY A 259 -2.14 -5.60 -8.63
C GLY A 259 -1.61 -6.89 -8.00
N ASN A 260 -0.41 -7.27 -8.39
CA ASN A 260 0.34 -8.37 -7.78
C ASN A 260 1.84 -8.17 -8.06
N THR A 261 2.69 -8.76 -7.25
CA THR A 261 4.12 -8.77 -7.49
C THR A 261 4.59 -10.20 -7.79
N THR A 262 5.49 -10.34 -8.74
CA THR A 262 5.99 -11.65 -9.16
C THR A 262 6.76 -12.37 -8.06
N LEU A 263 6.57 -13.68 -7.99
CA LEU A 263 7.35 -14.59 -7.15
C LEU A 263 8.81 -14.74 -7.64
N ALA A 264 9.62 -15.45 -6.89
CA ALA A 264 11.02 -15.73 -7.22
C ALA A 264 11.20 -16.40 -8.59
N ASP A 265 10.20 -17.13 -9.08
CA ASP A 265 10.18 -17.74 -10.38
C ASP A 265 9.62 -16.85 -11.50
N GLY A 266 9.36 -15.56 -11.20
CA GLY A 266 8.76 -14.57 -12.09
C GLY A 266 7.28 -14.77 -12.36
N SER A 267 6.60 -15.69 -11.69
CA SER A 267 5.15 -15.90 -11.83
C SER A 267 4.36 -14.88 -11.03
N TYR A 268 3.17 -14.53 -11.53
CA TYR A 268 2.19 -13.69 -10.83
C TYR A 268 0.77 -14.23 -10.99
N LEU A 269 -0.11 -13.85 -10.08
CA LEU A 269 -1.53 -14.21 -10.09
C LEU A 269 -2.36 -13.09 -9.48
N ILE A 270 -3.10 -12.37 -10.31
CA ILE A 270 -4.12 -11.39 -9.90
C ILE A 270 -5.46 -12.11 -9.83
N GLU A 271 -6.09 -12.15 -8.65
CA GLU A 271 -7.37 -12.81 -8.41
C GLU A 271 -8.43 -11.81 -7.93
N GLY A 272 -9.66 -12.26 -7.75
CA GLY A 272 -10.75 -11.43 -7.23
C GLY A 272 -11.21 -10.32 -8.17
N LEU A 273 -10.81 -10.38 -9.44
CA LEU A 273 -11.18 -9.39 -10.45
C LEU A 273 -12.67 -9.53 -10.82
N PRO A 274 -13.43 -8.44 -10.89
CA PRO A 274 -14.70 -8.44 -11.61
C PRO A 274 -14.50 -8.88 -13.07
N PRO A 275 -15.51 -9.48 -13.72
CA PRO A 275 -15.42 -9.70 -15.15
C PRO A 275 -15.40 -8.35 -15.90
N GLY A 276 -14.51 -8.17 -16.88
CA GLY A 276 -14.32 -6.88 -17.54
C GLY A 276 -13.17 -6.86 -18.53
N GLN A 277 -12.93 -5.68 -19.09
CA GLN A 277 -11.78 -5.40 -19.95
C GLN A 277 -10.71 -4.64 -19.16
N TYR A 278 -9.49 -5.15 -19.23
CA TYR A 278 -8.36 -4.59 -18.48
C TYR A 278 -7.17 -4.30 -19.39
N ARG A 279 -6.44 -3.24 -19.07
CA ARG A 279 -5.07 -3.03 -19.52
C ARG A 279 -4.15 -3.51 -18.40
N LEU A 280 -3.19 -4.35 -18.73
CA LEU A 280 -2.16 -4.76 -17.79
C LEU A 280 -0.91 -3.92 -17.97
N VAL A 281 -0.34 -3.50 -16.88
CA VAL A 281 0.90 -2.73 -16.82
C VAL A 281 1.84 -3.45 -15.87
N THR A 282 3.13 -3.43 -16.16
CA THR A 282 4.15 -3.95 -15.24
C THR A 282 5.36 -3.04 -15.19
N GLU A 283 5.94 -2.95 -14.00
CA GLU A 283 7.18 -2.26 -13.70
C GLU A 283 8.08 -3.16 -12.87
N TYR A 284 9.35 -3.18 -13.21
CA TYR A 284 10.35 -3.97 -12.51
C TYR A 284 11.55 -3.10 -12.17
N GLU A 285 11.85 -3.01 -10.90
CA GLU A 285 12.99 -2.32 -10.34
C GLU A 285 14.05 -3.32 -9.91
N ALA A 286 15.01 -3.61 -10.79
CA ALA A 286 16.05 -4.57 -10.49
C ALA A 286 17.00 -4.06 -9.40
N GLY A 287 17.22 -4.88 -8.37
CA GLY A 287 18.11 -4.56 -7.25
C GLY A 287 17.51 -3.59 -6.24
N SER A 288 16.21 -3.31 -6.31
CA SER A 288 15.49 -2.72 -5.19
C SER A 288 15.28 -3.81 -4.14
N ASP A 289 15.82 -3.62 -2.96
CA ASP A 289 15.37 -4.34 -1.79
C ASP A 289 14.08 -3.66 -1.31
N HIS A 290 12.97 -3.90 -2.02
CA HIS A 290 11.67 -3.66 -1.44
C HIS A 290 11.54 -4.62 -0.27
N VAL A 291 11.87 -4.14 0.90
CA VAL A 291 11.67 -4.88 2.14
C VAL A 291 10.18 -4.93 2.37
N SER A 292 9.56 -6.00 1.90
CA SER A 292 8.27 -6.39 2.43
C SER A 292 8.46 -6.59 3.93
N GLU A 293 7.76 -5.82 4.73
CA GLU A 293 7.64 -6.09 6.16
C GLU A 293 6.85 -7.38 6.44
N ALA A 294 6.49 -8.11 5.39
CA ALA A 294 5.84 -9.40 5.43
C ALA A 294 6.81 -10.47 5.88
N GLY A 295 6.64 -10.91 7.05
CA GLY A 295 7.41 -12.02 7.62
C GLY A 295 8.24 -11.58 8.79
N PHE A 296 7.59 -11.03 9.80
CA PHE A 296 8.19 -10.80 11.08
C PHE A 296 8.38 -12.08 11.86
N ALA A 297 9.50 -12.73 11.60
CA ALA A 297 10.36 -13.09 12.70
C ALA A 297 11.02 -11.77 13.18
N GLU A 298 10.79 -11.39 14.41
CA GLU A 298 11.33 -10.24 15.11
C GLU A 298 12.72 -9.79 14.63
N GLY A 299 12.86 -8.51 14.22
CA GLY A 299 14.13 -7.82 14.43
C GLY A 299 14.92 -7.29 13.27
N LEU A 300 14.33 -6.86 12.15
CA LEU A 300 15.08 -6.04 11.18
C LEU A 300 14.26 -4.82 10.74
N SER A 301 14.18 -3.83 11.61
CA SER A 301 13.89 -2.46 11.22
C SER A 301 15.17 -1.80 10.71
N GLY A 302 15.16 -1.23 9.52
CA GLY A 302 16.24 -0.43 8.98
C GLY A 302 16.85 -0.97 7.70
N GLY A 303 16.02 -1.42 6.74
CA GLY A 303 16.45 -1.52 5.36
C GLY A 303 16.65 -0.12 4.81
N MET A 304 17.88 0.29 4.51
CA MET A 304 18.10 1.41 3.61
C MET A 304 17.47 1.03 2.28
N ASP A 305 16.60 1.91 1.73
CA ASP A 305 16.13 1.78 0.35
C ASP A 305 17.36 1.81 -0.55
N VAL A 306 17.81 0.64 -0.97
CA VAL A 306 18.88 0.57 -1.98
C VAL A 306 18.22 0.99 -3.28
N ALA A 307 18.67 2.12 -3.83
CA ALA A 307 18.16 2.58 -5.11
C ALA A 307 18.31 1.46 -6.16
N PRO A 308 17.24 1.13 -6.92
CA PRO A 308 17.26 0.08 -7.90
C PRO A 308 18.37 0.29 -8.92
N SER A 309 18.99 -0.78 -9.38
CA SER A 309 20.07 -0.72 -10.38
C SER A 309 19.55 -0.38 -11.78
N SER A 310 18.30 -0.73 -12.06
CA SER A 310 17.60 -0.43 -13.33
C SER A 310 16.08 -0.52 -13.16
N VAL A 311 15.35 0.23 -13.98
CA VAL A 311 13.89 0.14 -14.09
C VAL A 311 13.55 -0.33 -15.50
N SER A 312 12.59 -1.26 -15.60
CA SER A 312 12.06 -1.77 -16.88
C SER A 312 10.54 -1.85 -16.78
N THR A 313 9.86 -1.42 -17.83
CA THR A 313 8.39 -1.40 -17.89
C THR A 313 7.86 -2.14 -19.10
N ALA A 314 6.63 -2.64 -19.02
CA ALA A 314 5.87 -3.13 -20.14
C ALA A 314 4.37 -2.91 -19.94
N GLU A 315 3.64 -2.77 -21.05
CA GLU A 315 2.18 -2.75 -21.08
C GLU A 315 1.68 -3.89 -21.95
N SER A 316 0.48 -4.41 -21.67
CA SER A 316 -0.16 -5.33 -22.59
C SER A 316 -0.45 -4.59 -23.92
N GLY A 317 0.01 -5.15 -25.03
CA GLY A 317 -0.20 -4.56 -26.37
C GLY A 317 -1.67 -4.51 -26.79
N THR A 318 -2.53 -5.29 -26.13
CA THR A 318 -3.98 -5.35 -26.33
C THR A 318 -4.69 -5.40 -24.99
N GLU A 319 -5.90 -4.83 -24.97
CA GLU A 319 -6.80 -4.97 -23.84
C GLU A 319 -7.20 -6.45 -23.68
N VAL A 320 -7.26 -6.91 -22.44
CA VAL A 320 -7.60 -8.29 -22.09
C VAL A 320 -9.02 -8.36 -21.55
N LEU A 321 -9.83 -9.25 -22.10
CA LEU A 321 -11.19 -9.51 -21.64
C LEU A 321 -11.18 -10.74 -20.73
N VAL A 322 -11.61 -10.58 -19.48
CA VAL A 322 -11.75 -11.68 -18.54
C VAL A 322 -13.22 -11.92 -18.18
N SER A 323 -13.59 -13.18 -18.13
CA SER A 323 -14.94 -13.63 -17.80
C SER A 323 -14.99 -14.26 -16.42
N THR A 324 -16.16 -14.25 -15.82
CA THR A 324 -16.43 -14.87 -14.51
C THR A 324 -15.94 -16.33 -14.46
N GLY A 325 -15.22 -16.68 -13.41
CA GLY A 325 -14.69 -18.03 -13.20
C GLY A 325 -13.52 -18.42 -14.10
N ALA A 326 -13.05 -17.51 -14.99
CA ALA A 326 -11.96 -17.77 -15.89
C ALA A 326 -10.61 -17.27 -15.35
N THR A 327 -9.54 -17.98 -15.67
CA THR A 327 -8.17 -17.51 -15.53
C THR A 327 -7.59 -17.25 -16.92
N LEU A 328 -7.25 -15.99 -17.20
CA LEU A 328 -6.54 -15.61 -18.41
C LEU A 328 -5.03 -15.70 -18.18
N ARG A 329 -4.29 -16.17 -19.20
CA ARG A 329 -2.82 -16.13 -19.18
C ARG A 329 -2.30 -14.93 -19.96
N GLN A 330 -1.45 -14.11 -19.31
CA GLN A 330 -0.72 -13.02 -19.95
C GLN A 330 0.73 -13.04 -19.44
N ASP A 331 1.66 -13.30 -20.36
CA ASP A 331 3.11 -13.24 -20.05
C ASP A 331 3.69 -11.91 -20.54
N PHE A 332 4.75 -11.43 -19.87
CA PHE A 332 5.48 -10.23 -20.27
C PHE A 332 6.96 -10.54 -20.48
N THR A 333 7.55 -9.85 -21.45
CA THR A 333 9.00 -9.73 -21.58
C THR A 333 9.35 -8.27 -21.49
N LEU A 334 10.08 -7.91 -20.44
CA LEU A 334 10.52 -6.54 -20.20
C LEU A 334 11.61 -6.14 -21.18
N GLY A 335 11.56 -4.91 -21.67
CA GLY A 335 12.62 -4.32 -22.45
C GLY A 335 13.92 -4.22 -21.64
N ARG A 336 15.06 -4.13 -22.32
CA ARG A 336 16.33 -3.83 -21.68
C ARG A 336 16.47 -2.32 -21.56
N GLU A 337 15.80 -1.72 -20.59
CA GLU A 337 15.90 -0.30 -20.34
C GLU A 337 16.67 -0.09 -19.04
N ASN A 338 17.83 0.54 -19.14
CA ASN A 338 18.46 1.18 -17.99
C ASN A 338 17.79 2.54 -17.83
N SER A 339 16.50 2.55 -17.47
CA SER A 339 15.78 3.78 -17.26
C SER A 339 16.40 4.54 -16.11
N THR A 340 16.65 5.82 -16.34
CA THR A 340 17.06 6.78 -15.31
C THR A 340 15.85 7.48 -14.71
N LEU A 341 14.67 7.32 -15.29
CA LEU A 341 13.43 7.92 -14.82
C LEU A 341 12.88 7.14 -13.61
N ARG A 342 12.96 7.74 -12.43
CA ARG A 342 12.53 7.16 -11.15
C ARG A 342 11.82 8.21 -10.32
N PRO A 343 10.48 8.27 -10.35
CA PRO A 343 9.72 9.07 -9.41
C PRO A 343 9.81 8.44 -8.00
N HIS A 344 10.17 9.22 -7.00
CA HIS A 344 10.27 8.75 -5.62
C HIS A 344 9.18 9.34 -4.73
N VAL A 345 8.78 10.58 -5.01
CA VAL A 345 7.78 11.30 -4.22
C VAL A 345 6.84 12.04 -5.16
N PHE A 346 5.62 12.20 -4.72
CA PHE A 346 4.60 12.97 -5.42
C PHE A 346 3.73 13.72 -4.42
N GLY A 347 2.89 14.61 -4.89
CA GLY A 347 2.08 15.39 -3.96
C GLY A 347 1.31 16.52 -4.57
N SER A 348 0.76 17.37 -3.72
CA SER A 348 -0.04 18.56 -4.09
C SER A 348 0.18 19.68 -3.08
N ASN A 349 -0.23 20.92 -3.44
CA ASN A 349 -0.16 22.09 -2.57
C ASN A 349 1.24 22.35 -1.99
N GLY A 350 2.31 22.02 -2.75
CA GLY A 350 3.69 22.22 -2.31
C GLY A 350 4.23 21.19 -1.33
N HIS A 351 3.46 20.18 -1.00
CA HIS A 351 3.87 19.03 -0.16
C HIS A 351 4.22 17.84 -1.04
N LEU A 352 5.28 17.13 -0.68
CA LEU A 352 5.72 15.89 -1.32
C LEU A 352 5.69 14.75 -0.31
N SER A 353 5.25 13.58 -0.74
CA SER A 353 5.17 12.36 0.07
C SER A 353 5.16 11.13 -0.83
N THR A 354 5.05 9.95 -0.25
CA THR A 354 4.76 8.69 -0.94
C THR A 354 3.30 8.26 -0.78
N ILE A 355 2.46 9.13 -0.21
CA ILE A 355 1.03 8.90 0.02
C ILE A 355 0.25 9.37 -1.20
N ALA A 356 -0.75 8.63 -1.64
CA ALA A 356 -1.62 9.03 -2.75
C ALA A 356 -2.22 10.42 -2.53
N VAL A 357 -2.31 11.19 -3.62
CA VAL A 357 -2.93 12.51 -3.58
C VAL A 357 -4.43 12.38 -3.69
N PRO A 358 -5.19 12.72 -2.63
CA PRO A 358 -6.64 12.67 -2.69
C PRO A 358 -7.20 13.83 -3.54
N LEU A 359 -8.06 13.49 -4.47
CA LEU A 359 -8.71 14.39 -5.41
C LEU A 359 -10.21 14.45 -5.16
N VAL A 360 -10.82 15.57 -5.51
CA VAL A 360 -12.27 15.78 -5.47
C VAL A 360 -12.78 16.00 -6.89
N GLN A 361 -13.89 15.37 -7.24
CA GLN A 361 -14.56 15.53 -8.53
C GLN A 361 -14.86 16.99 -8.85
N GLY A 362 -14.71 17.38 -10.10
CA GLY A 362 -14.97 18.74 -10.58
C GLY A 362 -13.93 19.78 -10.19
N GLN A 363 -12.80 19.39 -9.59
CA GLN A 363 -11.75 20.28 -9.13
C GLN A 363 -10.49 20.21 -10.00
N ARG A 364 -9.62 21.19 -9.83
CA ARG A 364 -8.28 21.23 -10.44
C ARG A 364 -7.21 21.20 -9.37
N TYR A 365 -6.11 20.52 -9.70
CA TYR A 365 -4.98 20.37 -8.80
C TYR A 365 -3.67 20.60 -9.53
N THR A 366 -2.67 21.13 -8.82
CA THR A 366 -1.28 21.06 -9.24
C THR A 366 -0.63 19.87 -8.54
N ILE A 367 -0.21 18.91 -9.35
CA ILE A 367 0.49 17.70 -8.89
C ILE A 367 1.98 17.92 -9.02
N PHE A 368 2.72 17.53 -8.02
CA PHE A 368 4.18 17.55 -7.98
C PHE A 368 4.72 16.15 -8.04
N VAL A 369 5.79 15.93 -8.78
CA VAL A 369 6.52 14.65 -8.80
C VAL A 369 8.00 14.95 -8.69
N GLY A 370 8.66 14.34 -7.71
CA GLY A 370 10.10 14.45 -7.50
C GLY A 370 10.77 13.08 -7.68
N GLY A 371 11.96 13.09 -8.28
CA GLY A 371 12.70 11.87 -8.51
C GLY A 371 13.83 12.02 -9.51
N GLN A 372 14.61 10.97 -9.68
CA GLN A 372 15.69 10.96 -10.66
C GLN A 372 15.11 11.00 -12.08
N GLY A 373 15.64 11.85 -12.94
CA GLY A 373 15.27 11.93 -14.36
C GLY A 373 13.92 12.57 -14.66
N VAL A 374 13.14 13.03 -13.66
CA VAL A 374 11.83 13.64 -13.89
C VAL A 374 11.93 14.97 -14.66
N ASP A 375 13.07 15.66 -14.64
CA ASP A 375 13.38 16.83 -15.44
C ASP A 375 13.48 16.56 -16.95
N GLN A 376 13.58 15.30 -17.35
CA GLN A 376 13.59 14.84 -18.74
C GLN A 376 12.19 14.58 -19.30
N VAL A 377 11.15 14.57 -18.43
CA VAL A 377 9.76 14.39 -18.84
C VAL A 377 9.30 15.60 -19.66
N GLU A 378 8.49 15.36 -20.67
CA GLU A 378 7.86 16.42 -21.46
C GLU A 378 6.36 16.52 -21.16
N GLY A 379 5.74 17.69 -21.43
CA GLY A 379 4.34 17.93 -21.06
C GLY A 379 3.37 16.89 -21.65
N THR A 380 3.61 16.47 -22.89
CA THR A 380 2.81 15.43 -23.55
C THR A 380 3.11 14.01 -23.06
N GLY A 381 4.20 13.84 -22.32
CA GLY A 381 4.59 12.57 -21.69
C GLY A 381 3.96 12.33 -20.33
N VAL A 382 3.24 13.32 -19.76
CA VAL A 382 2.50 13.15 -18.52
C VAL A 382 1.06 12.77 -18.84
N THR A 383 0.62 11.61 -18.39
CA THR A 383 -0.76 11.16 -18.56
C THR A 383 -1.27 10.50 -17.28
N VAL A 384 -2.59 10.41 -17.13
CA VAL A 384 -3.26 9.64 -16.07
C VAL A 384 -4.03 8.51 -16.75
N SER A 385 -4.11 7.36 -16.10
CA SER A 385 -4.81 6.17 -16.62
C SER A 385 -6.27 6.43 -16.96
N SER A 386 -6.90 7.41 -16.28
CA SER A 386 -8.32 7.72 -16.43
C SER A 386 -8.62 8.71 -17.56
N PRO A 387 -9.66 8.44 -18.39
CA PRO A 387 -10.18 9.43 -19.33
C PRO A 387 -10.92 10.60 -18.66
N PHE A 388 -11.26 10.47 -17.38
CA PHE A 388 -11.96 11.50 -16.59
C PHE A 388 -11.01 12.47 -15.88
N ILE A 389 -9.70 12.21 -15.85
CA ILE A 389 -8.67 13.07 -15.26
C ILE A 389 -7.77 13.58 -16.40
N LYS A 390 -7.90 14.86 -16.71
CA LYS A 390 -7.18 15.46 -17.84
C LYS A 390 -5.94 16.20 -17.34
N VAL A 391 -4.79 15.87 -17.92
CA VAL A 391 -3.54 16.60 -17.71
C VAL A 391 -3.49 17.79 -18.68
N ASN A 392 -3.07 18.97 -18.20
CA ASN A 392 -2.74 20.10 -19.07
C ASN A 392 -1.25 20.01 -19.48
N PRO A 393 -0.93 19.59 -20.72
CA PRO A 393 0.47 19.38 -21.12
C PRO A 393 1.32 20.66 -21.10
N ALA A 394 0.68 21.84 -21.24
CA ALA A 394 1.36 23.12 -21.24
C ALA A 394 1.72 23.62 -19.84
N SER A 395 1.22 22.98 -18.79
CA SER A 395 1.47 23.35 -17.39
C SER A 395 2.71 22.70 -16.78
N LEU A 396 3.34 21.74 -17.49
CA LEU A 396 4.54 21.08 -16.96
C LEU A 396 5.65 22.07 -16.71
N THR A 397 6.11 22.16 -15.48
CA THR A 397 7.12 23.12 -15.05
C THR A 397 8.14 22.44 -14.13
N LEU A 398 9.42 22.64 -14.43
CA LEU A 398 10.52 22.27 -13.54
C LEU A 398 10.55 23.23 -12.35
N GLN A 399 10.47 22.71 -11.16
CA GLN A 399 10.52 23.50 -9.92
C GLN A 399 11.96 23.82 -9.55
N SER A 400 12.21 25.08 -9.21
CA SER A 400 13.53 25.58 -8.77
C SER A 400 13.45 26.08 -7.34
N GLY A 401 14.55 25.97 -6.59
CA GLY A 401 14.63 26.50 -5.23
C GLY A 401 14.02 25.59 -4.15
N VAL A 402 13.62 24.39 -4.51
CA VAL A 402 13.17 23.36 -3.54
C VAL A 402 14.39 22.60 -3.03
N ASN A 403 14.52 22.48 -1.72
CA ASN A 403 15.63 21.76 -1.11
C ASN A 403 15.31 20.24 -1.09
N TYR A 404 15.40 19.62 -2.26
CA TYR A 404 15.28 18.18 -2.43
C TYR A 404 16.42 17.68 -3.32
N GLN A 405 16.93 16.49 -3.06
CA GLN A 405 18.13 15.96 -3.75
C GLN A 405 17.93 15.67 -5.24
N TYR A 406 16.68 15.49 -5.67
CA TYR A 406 16.34 15.21 -7.06
C TYR A 406 15.49 16.35 -7.67
N PRO A 407 15.43 16.45 -9.01
CA PRO A 407 14.52 17.38 -9.67
C PRO A 407 13.06 17.11 -9.28
N ILE A 408 12.27 18.20 -9.29
CA ILE A 408 10.82 18.14 -9.09
C ILE A 408 10.17 18.82 -10.29
N VAL A 409 9.15 18.18 -10.84
CA VAL A 409 8.25 18.78 -11.82
C VAL A 409 6.85 18.93 -11.24
N SER A 410 6.11 19.92 -11.74
CA SER A 410 4.68 20.03 -11.45
C SER A 410 3.88 20.13 -12.73
N PHE A 411 2.64 19.67 -12.68
CA PHE A 411 1.67 19.75 -13.78
C PHE A 411 0.25 19.88 -13.22
N GLU A 412 -0.64 20.43 -14.03
CA GLU A 412 -2.05 20.60 -13.66
C GLU A 412 -2.89 19.43 -14.14
N VAL A 413 -3.82 19.00 -13.29
CA VAL A 413 -4.86 18.03 -13.62
C VAL A 413 -6.24 18.62 -13.38
N GLU A 414 -7.21 18.28 -14.23
CA GLU A 414 -8.62 18.59 -14.08
C GLU A 414 -9.40 17.29 -13.90
N VAL A 415 -10.07 17.16 -12.76
CA VAL A 415 -10.89 15.99 -12.42
C VAL A 415 -12.31 16.23 -12.91
N GLY A 416 -12.83 15.36 -13.77
CA GLY A 416 -14.21 15.44 -14.25
C GLY A 416 -15.22 15.27 -13.10
N ALA A 417 -16.38 15.92 -13.24
CA ALA A 417 -17.45 15.78 -12.24
C ALA A 417 -18.00 14.35 -12.12
N GLU A 418 -17.87 13.57 -13.20
CA GLU A 418 -18.32 12.18 -13.29
C GLU A 418 -17.16 11.18 -13.13
N ALA A 419 -15.98 11.63 -12.66
CA ALA A 419 -14.85 10.73 -12.45
C ALA A 419 -15.23 9.67 -11.40
N PRO A 420 -15.10 8.38 -11.68
CA PRO A 420 -15.41 7.35 -10.70
C PRO A 420 -14.53 7.43 -9.47
N LEU A 421 -15.04 6.98 -8.33
CA LEU A 421 -14.22 6.76 -7.14
C LEU A 421 -13.21 5.63 -7.39
N GLY A 422 -12.01 5.74 -6.86
CA GLY A 422 -10.94 4.75 -6.99
C GLY A 422 -9.57 5.38 -7.21
N ASP A 423 -8.61 4.53 -7.50
CA ASP A 423 -7.20 4.86 -7.62
C ASP A 423 -6.76 4.89 -9.08
N TYR A 424 -5.86 5.82 -9.39
CA TYR A 424 -5.44 6.11 -10.75
C TYR A 424 -3.92 6.23 -10.85
N THR A 425 -3.37 5.67 -11.92
CA THR A 425 -1.94 5.68 -12.21
C THR A 425 -1.53 6.97 -12.91
N VAL A 426 -0.47 7.62 -12.45
CA VAL A 426 0.24 8.65 -13.20
C VAL A 426 1.34 7.98 -14.02
N ARG A 427 1.36 8.25 -15.32
CA ARG A 427 2.42 7.80 -16.23
C ARG A 427 3.28 8.98 -16.62
N LEU A 428 4.59 8.80 -16.51
CA LEU A 428 5.60 9.75 -16.93
C LEU A 428 6.40 9.16 -18.08
N ARG A 429 6.64 10.00 -19.13
CA ARG A 429 7.44 9.62 -20.27
C ARG A 429 8.45 10.71 -20.59
N THR A 430 9.71 10.34 -20.74
CA THR A 430 10.77 11.25 -21.15
C THR A 430 10.79 11.46 -22.67
N LYS A 431 11.53 12.46 -23.13
CA LYS A 431 11.81 12.72 -24.55
C LYS A 431 12.52 11.55 -25.23
N THR A 432 13.29 10.76 -24.47
CA THR A 432 14.00 9.58 -24.94
C THR A 432 13.15 8.34 -25.01
N GLY A 433 11.92 8.39 -24.47
CA GLY A 433 10.96 7.29 -24.49
C GLY A 433 10.94 6.44 -23.21
N GLU A 434 11.79 6.77 -22.22
CA GLU A 434 11.74 6.09 -20.91
C GLU A 434 10.38 6.35 -20.23
N VAL A 435 9.83 5.34 -19.59
CA VAL A 435 8.52 5.39 -18.94
C VAL A 435 8.66 4.97 -17.48
N ALA A 436 7.95 5.64 -16.60
CA ALA A 436 7.75 5.24 -15.21
C ALA A 436 6.31 5.51 -14.78
N TYR A 437 5.87 4.81 -13.76
CA TYR A 437 4.52 4.88 -13.24
C TYR A 437 4.51 5.25 -11.77
N ILE A 438 3.39 5.84 -11.33
CA ILE A 438 3.01 5.99 -9.93
C ILE A 438 1.65 5.33 -9.83
N SER A 439 1.63 4.03 -9.56
CA SER A 439 0.41 3.22 -9.48
C SER A 439 -0.41 3.65 -8.28
N GLY A 440 -1.72 3.92 -8.50
CA GLY A 440 -2.61 4.41 -7.45
C GLY A 440 -2.23 5.78 -6.85
N GLY A 441 -1.30 6.53 -7.49
CA GLY A 441 -0.79 7.80 -6.95
C GLY A 441 -1.81 8.94 -6.83
N LEU A 442 -2.93 8.84 -7.53
CA LEU A 442 -4.07 9.74 -7.40
C LEU A 442 -5.29 8.94 -6.96
N THR A 443 -6.01 9.41 -5.93
CA THR A 443 -7.19 8.71 -5.43
C THR A 443 -8.41 9.64 -5.35
N ILE A 444 -9.59 9.12 -5.67
CA ILE A 444 -10.88 9.80 -5.48
C ILE A 444 -11.67 8.96 -4.48
N ASP A 445 -11.83 9.47 -3.24
CA ASP A 445 -12.52 8.79 -2.15
C ASP A 445 -13.75 9.61 -1.70
N GLU A 446 -14.86 8.93 -1.41
CA GLU A 446 -16.07 9.53 -0.83
C GLU A 446 -15.79 10.28 0.48
N ALA A 447 -14.91 9.74 1.30
CA ALA A 447 -14.60 10.31 2.62
C ALA A 447 -13.97 11.70 2.54
N VAL A 448 -13.21 12.00 1.48
CA VAL A 448 -12.59 13.30 1.26
C VAL A 448 -13.61 14.33 0.80
N GLY A 449 -14.52 13.96 -0.10
CA GLY A 449 -15.59 14.84 -0.59
C GLY A 449 -16.62 15.21 0.49
N ALA A 450 -16.97 14.28 1.37
CA ALA A 450 -17.96 14.47 2.43
C ALA A 450 -17.48 15.35 3.60
N ARG A 451 -16.16 15.60 3.70
CA ARG A 451 -15.54 16.33 4.82
C ARG A 451 -15.25 17.80 4.55
N GLN A 452 -15.56 18.32 3.39
CA GLN A 452 -15.46 19.76 3.17
C GLN A 452 -16.55 20.47 4.00
N PRO A 453 -16.22 21.15 5.12
CA PRO A 453 -17.18 22.04 5.75
C PRO A 453 -17.51 23.09 4.70
N GLY A 454 -18.80 23.35 4.46
CA GLY A 454 -19.28 24.38 3.53
C GLY A 454 -18.72 25.76 3.87
N GLY A 455 -17.48 26.02 3.48
CA GLY A 455 -16.76 27.27 3.62
C GLY A 455 -16.36 27.74 2.24
N LYS A 456 -16.94 28.86 1.82
CA LYS A 456 -16.56 29.60 0.61
C LYS A 456 -15.05 29.73 0.56
N LEU A 457 -14.43 29.21 -0.50
CA LEU A 457 -13.05 29.51 -0.83
C LEU A 457 -12.91 31.03 -1.01
N ALA A 458 -12.25 31.68 -0.07
CA ALA A 458 -11.66 32.97 -0.32
C ALA A 458 -10.38 32.73 -1.12
N LEU A 459 -10.39 33.08 -2.39
CA LEU A 459 -9.17 33.24 -3.16
C LEU A 459 -8.32 34.32 -2.47
N ALA A 460 -7.33 33.93 -1.71
CA ALA A 460 -6.24 34.81 -1.32
C ALA A 460 -5.01 34.31 -2.06
N GLY A 461 -4.73 34.98 -3.17
CA GLY A 461 -3.45 34.91 -3.81
C GLY A 461 -2.39 35.54 -2.91
N ALA A 462 -1.42 34.76 -2.53
CA ALA A 462 -0.09 35.19 -2.18
C ALA A 462 0.86 34.00 -2.27
N LEU A 463 1.77 34.06 -3.23
CA LEU A 463 2.98 33.25 -3.21
C LEU A 463 3.74 33.52 -1.91
N GLY A 464 3.67 32.59 -1.00
CA GLY A 464 4.54 32.48 0.14
C GLY A 464 4.92 31.03 0.25
N LEU A 465 6.02 30.64 -0.37
CA LEU A 465 6.69 29.37 -0.14
C LEU A 465 7.10 29.32 1.33
N ALA A 466 6.21 28.82 2.17
CA ALA A 466 6.57 28.43 3.52
C ALA A 466 7.23 27.05 3.43
N VAL A 467 8.54 27.06 3.62
CA VAL A 467 9.39 25.90 3.81
C VAL A 467 8.99 25.27 5.13
N GLY A 468 7.97 24.42 5.08
CA GLY A 468 7.64 23.43 6.11
C GLY A 468 8.04 22.08 5.58
N LEU A 469 9.35 21.90 5.45
CA LEU A 469 9.94 20.72 4.86
C LEU A 469 10.41 19.75 5.94
N LEU A 470 10.07 18.49 5.74
CA LEU A 470 10.98 17.40 6.03
C LEU A 470 11.28 17.11 7.50
N ASP A 471 10.24 16.96 8.34
CA ASP A 471 10.44 16.13 9.53
C ASP A 471 10.03 14.66 9.30
N SER A 472 9.42 14.35 8.15
CA SER A 472 9.01 12.96 7.82
C SER A 472 9.92 12.24 6.83
N LEU A 473 11.01 12.86 6.35
CA LEU A 473 11.97 12.23 5.42
C LEU A 473 13.29 11.77 6.08
N TRP A 474 13.45 11.90 7.39
CA TRP A 474 14.64 11.46 8.12
C TRP A 474 14.38 10.35 9.11
N ALA A 475 13.33 9.60 8.93
CA ALA A 475 13.10 8.38 9.69
C ALA A 475 12.98 7.21 8.72
N LEU A 476 14.12 6.86 8.16
CA LEU A 476 14.43 5.53 7.64
C LEU A 476 15.33 4.81 8.61
#